data_c409a549008f0a07d8f5edf33837df3f
#
_entry.id   c409a549008f0a07d8f5edf33837df3f
#
_cell.length_a   1.000
_cell.length_b   1.000
_cell.length_c   1.000
_cell.angle_alpha   90.00
_cell.angle_beta   90.00
_cell.angle_gamma   90.00
#
_symmetry.space_group_name_H-M   'P 1'
#
loop_
_entity.id
_entity.type
_entity.pdbx_description
1 polymer ?
#
loop_
_entity_poly.entity_id
_entity_poly.type
_entity_poly.pdbx_seq_one_letter_code
_entity_poly.pdbx_strand_id
1 'polypeptide(L)'
;PSEEEAVRAFYEFCGTDAVLVAHNANFDAAFIRMAAQRHDMKFTYPYIDTVPMCRAMLKDIKNCKLDTVAKYLKLDPFNHHRASDDATVLAKILANLLVRLKEDTGASIVQDINTSLTGGDSKKIQPAHQIILVQNQVGLKNLYRLISKAHLEYFYRNPRIPKTELIR
;
A
#
# COMPACT_ATOMS: atom_id res chain seq x y z
N PRO A 1 6.29 9.86 26.95
CA PRO A 1 7.51 9.93 26.15
C PRO A 1 7.48 11.13 25.21
N SER A 2 8.65 11.67 24.86
CA SER A 2 8.77 12.63 23.77
C SER A 2 8.46 11.99 22.42
N GLU A 3 8.27 12.79 21.37
CA GLU A 3 8.06 12.26 20.01
C GLU A 3 9.27 11.42 19.57
N GLU A 4 10.48 11.87 19.86
CA GLU A 4 11.71 11.14 19.53
C GLU A 4 11.77 9.77 20.21
N GLU A 5 11.53 9.72 21.52
CA GLU A 5 11.49 8.47 22.28
C GLU A 5 10.44 7.50 21.72
N ALA A 6 9.25 8.00 21.37
CA ALA A 6 8.18 7.18 20.81
C ALA A 6 8.56 6.61 19.44
N VAL A 7 9.17 7.44 18.57
CA VAL A 7 9.60 6.98 17.24
C VAL A 7 10.73 5.98 17.36
N ARG A 8 11.73 6.21 18.22
CA ARG A 8 12.82 5.25 18.45
C ARG A 8 12.31 3.91 18.97
N ALA A 9 11.42 3.94 19.96
CA ALA A 9 10.79 2.72 20.49
C ALA A 9 9.98 1.97 19.40
N PHE A 10 9.28 2.70 18.53
CA PHE A 10 8.58 2.10 17.39
C PHE A 10 9.54 1.40 16.42
N TYR A 11 10.68 2.02 16.08
CA TYR A 11 11.68 1.39 15.20
C TYR A 11 12.35 0.17 15.86
N GLU A 12 12.64 0.26 17.16
CA GLU A 12 13.17 -0.86 17.94
C GLU A 12 12.16 -2.04 17.95
N PHE A 13 10.90 -1.75 18.19
CA PHE A 13 9.83 -2.75 18.15
C PHE A 13 9.66 -3.41 16.79
N CYS A 14 9.70 -2.63 15.70
CA CYS A 14 9.52 -3.14 14.33
C CYS A 14 10.75 -3.91 13.82
N GLY A 15 11.95 -3.55 14.27
CA GLY A 15 13.19 -4.07 13.67
C GLY A 15 13.37 -3.64 12.22
N THR A 16 14.15 -4.40 11.43
CA THR A 16 14.52 -4.04 10.04
C THR A 16 13.61 -4.62 8.97
N ASP A 17 12.96 -5.75 9.24
CA ASP A 17 12.28 -6.57 8.24
C ASP A 17 10.75 -6.53 8.35
N ALA A 18 10.21 -5.61 9.15
CA ALA A 18 8.78 -5.50 9.34
C ALA A 18 8.06 -4.99 8.09
N VAL A 19 6.90 -5.58 7.80
CA VAL A 19 5.89 -5.04 6.89
C VAL A 19 4.78 -4.48 7.75
N LEU A 20 4.57 -3.17 7.67
CA LEU A 20 3.51 -2.51 8.43
C LEU A 20 2.17 -2.77 7.81
N VAL A 21 1.13 -2.82 8.63
CA VAL A 21 -0.25 -2.98 8.14
C VAL A 21 -1.12 -1.92 8.78
N ALA A 22 -1.90 -1.23 7.96
CA ALA A 22 -2.87 -0.26 8.45
C ALA A 22 -4.13 -0.23 7.59
N HIS A 23 -5.16 0.40 8.12
CA HIS A 23 -6.43 0.61 7.42
C HIS A 23 -6.54 2.05 6.96
N ASN A 24 -6.28 2.33 5.70
CA ASN A 24 -5.92 3.62 5.11
C ASN A 24 -4.47 4.00 5.44
N ALA A 25 -3.55 3.09 5.15
CA ALA A 25 -2.16 3.10 5.57
C ALA A 25 -1.38 4.36 5.20
N ASN A 26 -1.75 5.07 4.14
CA ASN A 26 -1.11 6.33 3.76
C ASN A 26 -1.20 7.39 4.88
N PHE A 27 -2.30 7.37 5.64
CA PHE A 27 -2.49 8.30 6.77
C PHE A 27 -1.47 8.02 7.87
N ASP A 28 -1.44 6.79 8.38
CA ASP A 28 -0.53 6.39 9.47
C ASP A 28 0.94 6.50 9.06
N ALA A 29 1.27 6.02 7.86
CA ALA A 29 2.63 6.08 7.31
C ALA A 29 3.12 7.53 7.13
N ALA A 30 2.24 8.48 6.79
CA ALA A 30 2.62 9.87 6.68
C ALA A 30 3.01 10.47 8.04
N PHE A 31 2.26 10.17 9.11
CA PHE A 31 2.58 10.64 10.45
C PHE A 31 3.93 10.09 10.93
N ILE A 32 4.14 8.78 10.82
CA ILE A 32 5.40 8.15 11.25
C ILE A 32 6.57 8.67 10.43
N ARG A 33 6.40 8.84 9.11
CA ARG A 33 7.43 9.38 8.22
C ARG A 33 7.82 10.80 8.61
N MET A 34 6.84 11.66 8.88
CA MET A 34 7.12 13.04 9.28
C MET A 34 7.76 13.13 10.66
N ALA A 35 7.32 12.33 11.62
CA ALA A 35 7.94 12.25 12.92
C ALA A 35 9.40 11.76 12.82
N ALA A 36 9.63 10.68 12.07
CA ALA A 36 10.97 10.16 11.81
C ALA A 36 11.89 11.22 11.16
N GLN A 37 11.40 11.94 10.17
CA GLN A 37 12.16 12.98 9.46
C GLN A 37 12.57 14.13 10.38
N ARG A 38 11.73 14.51 11.35
CA ARG A 38 12.08 15.55 12.33
C ARG A 38 13.24 15.16 13.26
N HIS A 39 13.51 13.85 13.36
CA HIS A 39 14.57 13.29 14.19
C HIS A 39 15.67 12.59 13.37
N ASP A 40 15.87 13.01 12.12
CA ASP A 40 16.90 12.50 11.19
C ASP A 40 16.85 10.98 10.97
N MET A 41 15.67 10.38 11.14
CA MET A 41 15.43 8.96 10.88
C MET A 41 14.71 8.76 9.55
N LYS A 42 15.06 7.68 8.82
CA LYS A 42 14.46 7.37 7.53
C LYS A 42 13.33 6.34 7.71
N PHE A 43 12.15 6.66 7.19
CA PHE A 43 11.06 5.69 7.10
C PHE A 43 11.23 4.82 5.86
N THR A 44 11.59 3.57 6.04
CA THR A 44 11.89 2.60 4.96
C THR A 44 10.95 1.40 4.94
N TYR A 45 10.03 1.30 5.89
CA TYR A 45 9.14 0.15 6.00
C TYR A 45 8.17 0.08 4.82
N PRO A 46 8.07 -1.09 4.15
CA PRO A 46 6.94 -1.39 3.28
C PRO A 46 5.66 -1.50 4.11
N TYR A 47 4.52 -1.19 3.50
CA TYR A 47 3.24 -1.33 4.19
C TYR A 47 2.14 -1.86 3.30
N ILE A 48 1.18 -2.55 3.92
CA ILE A 48 -0.05 -3.06 3.34
C ILE A 48 -1.21 -2.18 3.79
N ASP A 49 -2.01 -1.73 2.84
CA ASP A 49 -3.27 -1.05 3.11
C ASP A 49 -4.43 -2.02 2.92
N THR A 50 -5.18 -2.27 3.99
CA THR A 50 -6.31 -3.20 3.94
C THR A 50 -7.55 -2.61 3.26
N VAL A 51 -7.66 -1.29 3.08
CA VAL A 51 -8.80 -0.67 2.40
C VAL A 51 -8.90 -1.07 0.92
N PRO A 52 -7.83 -0.96 0.10
CA PRO A 52 -7.84 -1.48 -1.26
C PRO A 52 -8.13 -2.99 -1.34
N MET A 53 -7.59 -3.77 -0.40
CA MET A 53 -7.87 -5.21 -0.33
C MET A 53 -9.36 -5.48 -0.09
N CYS A 54 -9.97 -4.80 0.89
CA CYS A 54 -11.40 -4.92 1.16
C CYS A 54 -12.24 -4.57 -0.06
N ARG A 55 -11.92 -3.48 -0.76
CA ARG A 55 -12.65 -3.06 -1.98
C ARG A 55 -12.57 -4.08 -3.11
N ALA A 56 -11.42 -4.74 -3.25
CA ALA A 56 -11.21 -5.73 -4.29
C ALA A 56 -11.88 -7.08 -3.99
N MET A 57 -11.88 -7.49 -2.73
CA MET A 57 -12.22 -8.84 -2.32
C MET A 57 -13.61 -9.00 -1.70
N LEU A 58 -14.13 -7.95 -1.04
CA LEU A 58 -15.42 -8.02 -0.35
C LEU A 58 -16.52 -7.45 -1.25
N LYS A 59 -17.29 -8.35 -1.84
CA LYS A 59 -18.45 -7.97 -2.68
C LYS A 59 -19.59 -7.52 -1.78
N ASP A 60 -20.39 -6.57 -2.28
CA ASP A 60 -21.61 -6.08 -1.61
C ASP A 60 -21.42 -5.45 -0.23
N ILE A 61 -20.18 -5.09 0.13
CA ILE A 61 -19.91 -4.34 1.35
C ILE A 61 -20.30 -2.86 1.18
N LYS A 62 -21.06 -2.33 2.14
CA LYS A 62 -21.57 -0.95 2.09
C LYS A 62 -20.44 0.10 2.03
N ASN A 63 -19.39 -0.10 2.79
CA ASN A 63 -18.17 0.70 2.82
C ASN A 63 -17.03 -0.10 3.46
N CYS A 64 -15.80 0.39 3.33
CA CYS A 64 -14.61 -0.26 3.91
C CYS A 64 -14.14 0.43 5.19
N LYS A 65 -15.04 0.88 6.08
CA LYS A 65 -14.66 1.29 7.43
C LYS A 65 -14.34 0.05 8.27
N LEU A 66 -13.43 0.19 9.23
CA LEU A 66 -12.92 -0.93 10.04
C LEU A 66 -14.05 -1.73 10.69
N ASP A 67 -15.00 -1.04 11.31
CA ASP A 67 -16.18 -1.65 11.95
C ASP A 67 -17.12 -2.34 10.96
N THR A 68 -17.30 -1.77 9.77
CA THR A 68 -18.13 -2.38 8.73
C THR A 68 -17.51 -3.66 8.21
N VAL A 69 -16.18 -3.66 8.01
CA VAL A 69 -15.42 -4.83 7.57
C VAL A 69 -15.43 -5.90 8.66
N ALA A 70 -15.23 -5.54 9.93
CA ALA A 70 -15.28 -6.47 11.05
C ALA A 70 -16.64 -7.16 11.14
N LYS A 71 -17.74 -6.40 11.03
CA LYS A 71 -19.11 -6.95 11.01
C LYS A 71 -19.37 -7.86 9.80
N TYR A 72 -18.91 -7.45 8.62
CA TYR A 72 -19.04 -8.27 7.40
C TYR A 72 -18.33 -9.62 7.54
N LEU A 73 -17.14 -9.61 8.14
CA LEU A 73 -16.36 -10.82 8.41
C LEU A 73 -16.82 -11.58 9.67
N LYS A 74 -17.88 -11.11 10.35
CA LYS A 74 -18.45 -11.71 11.58
C LYS A 74 -17.42 -11.85 12.69
N LEU A 75 -16.53 -10.86 12.83
CA LEU A 75 -15.59 -10.79 13.94
C LEU A 75 -16.28 -10.32 15.21
N ASP A 76 -15.74 -10.73 16.37
CA ASP A 76 -16.28 -10.34 17.67
C ASP A 76 -16.37 -8.82 17.82
N PRO A 77 -17.38 -8.30 18.52
CA PRO A 77 -17.47 -6.89 18.86
C PRO A 77 -16.22 -6.42 19.62
N PHE A 78 -15.77 -5.22 19.33
CA PHE A 78 -14.60 -4.60 19.96
C PHE A 78 -14.87 -3.16 20.36
N ASN A 79 -14.09 -2.64 21.31
CA ASN A 79 -14.21 -1.26 21.74
C ASN A 79 -13.51 -0.34 20.76
N HIS A 80 -14.30 0.40 19.98
CA HIS A 80 -13.78 1.42 19.07
C HIS A 80 -13.03 2.51 19.83
N HIS A 81 -12.01 3.09 19.16
CA HIS A 81 -11.18 4.19 19.64
C HIS A 81 -10.14 3.85 20.71
N ARG A 82 -9.87 2.56 20.91
CA ARG A 82 -8.64 2.12 21.59
C ARG A 82 -7.70 1.55 20.54
N ALA A 83 -6.55 2.21 20.38
CA ALA A 83 -5.57 1.85 19.32
C ALA A 83 -5.18 0.35 19.35
N SER A 84 -5.05 -0.24 20.54
CA SER A 84 -4.77 -1.68 20.70
C SER A 84 -5.88 -2.58 20.18
N ASP A 85 -7.14 -2.19 20.42
CA ASP A 85 -8.31 -2.98 20.01
C ASP A 85 -8.51 -2.85 18.50
N ASP A 86 -8.37 -1.64 17.96
CA ASP A 86 -8.41 -1.37 16.51
C ASP A 86 -7.29 -2.15 15.79
N ALA A 87 -6.07 -2.18 16.33
CA ALA A 87 -4.95 -2.95 15.77
C ALA A 87 -5.21 -4.46 15.81
N THR A 88 -5.80 -4.96 16.90
CA THR A 88 -6.17 -6.38 17.05
C THR A 88 -7.21 -6.80 16.03
N VAL A 89 -8.25 -5.99 15.83
CA VAL A 89 -9.28 -6.23 14.83
C VAL A 89 -8.71 -6.15 13.41
N LEU A 90 -7.84 -5.18 13.15
CA LEU A 90 -7.16 -5.07 11.88
C LEU A 90 -6.33 -6.33 11.57
N ALA A 91 -5.62 -6.87 12.54
CA ALA A 91 -4.87 -8.12 12.37
C ALA A 91 -5.78 -9.29 11.99
N LYS A 92 -6.96 -9.42 12.64
CA LYS A 92 -7.97 -10.43 12.31
C LYS A 92 -8.54 -10.22 10.90
N ILE A 93 -8.80 -8.96 10.50
CA ILE A 93 -9.27 -8.61 9.15
C ILE A 93 -8.21 -9.02 8.13
N LEU A 94 -6.94 -8.64 8.33
CA LEU A 94 -5.86 -9.00 7.41
C LEU A 94 -5.74 -10.51 7.27
N ALA A 95 -5.74 -11.26 8.37
CA ALA A 95 -5.67 -12.72 8.34
C ALA A 95 -6.78 -13.34 7.49
N ASN A 96 -8.02 -12.87 7.66
CA ASN A 96 -9.17 -13.32 6.85
C ASN A 96 -8.99 -12.96 5.36
N LEU A 97 -8.52 -11.75 5.05
CA LEU A 97 -8.29 -11.33 3.66
C LEU A 97 -7.19 -12.14 3.00
N LEU A 98 -6.10 -12.44 3.72
CA LEU A 98 -4.98 -13.24 3.18
C LEU A 98 -5.40 -14.70 2.92
N VAL A 99 -6.19 -15.30 3.81
CA VAL A 99 -6.73 -16.65 3.60
C VAL A 99 -7.58 -16.69 2.33
N ARG A 100 -8.54 -15.76 2.20
CA ARG A 100 -9.38 -15.64 1.00
C ARG A 100 -8.57 -15.40 -0.26
N LEU A 101 -7.58 -14.50 -0.21
CA LEU A 101 -6.72 -14.21 -1.34
C LEU A 101 -5.97 -15.45 -1.80
N LYS A 102 -5.43 -16.22 -0.85
CA LYS A 102 -4.75 -17.49 -1.14
C LYS A 102 -5.69 -18.51 -1.77
N GLU A 103 -6.91 -18.65 -1.24
CA GLU A 103 -7.93 -19.55 -1.78
C GLU A 103 -8.37 -19.16 -3.20
N ASP A 104 -8.58 -17.85 -3.44
CA ASP A 104 -9.09 -17.34 -4.71
C ASP A 104 -8.00 -17.30 -5.82
N THR A 105 -6.74 -17.10 -5.46
CA THR A 105 -5.67 -16.78 -6.43
C THR A 105 -4.43 -17.67 -6.33
N GLY A 106 -4.29 -18.46 -5.26
CA GLY A 106 -3.09 -19.23 -4.98
C GLY A 106 -1.88 -18.39 -4.51
N ALA A 107 -2.08 -17.10 -4.21
CA ALA A 107 -1.00 -16.21 -3.74
C ALA A 107 -0.37 -16.76 -2.46
N SER A 108 0.96 -16.84 -2.43
CA SER A 108 1.72 -17.43 -1.32
C SER A 108 2.69 -16.48 -0.64
N ILE A 109 3.00 -15.36 -1.27
CA ILE A 109 3.94 -14.36 -0.76
C ILE A 109 3.34 -12.96 -0.81
N VAL A 110 3.83 -12.07 0.06
CA VAL A 110 3.34 -10.68 0.19
C VAL A 110 3.48 -9.89 -1.12
N GLN A 111 4.52 -10.16 -1.90
CA GLN A 111 4.78 -9.52 -3.19
C GLN A 111 3.67 -9.77 -4.21
N ASP A 112 2.96 -10.89 -4.10
CA ASP A 112 1.90 -11.26 -5.04
C ASP A 112 0.57 -10.56 -4.75
N ILE A 113 0.41 -9.92 -3.59
CA ILE A 113 -0.87 -9.33 -3.16
C ILE A 113 -1.43 -8.39 -4.22
N ASN A 114 -0.63 -7.43 -4.69
CA ASN A 114 -1.10 -6.45 -5.67
C ASN A 114 -1.47 -7.09 -7.01
N THR A 115 -0.64 -8.02 -7.48
CA THR A 115 -0.87 -8.75 -8.74
C THR A 115 -2.12 -9.62 -8.65
N SER A 116 -2.29 -10.31 -7.53
CA SER A 116 -3.42 -11.18 -7.26
C SER A 116 -4.73 -10.39 -7.14
N LEU A 117 -4.74 -9.25 -6.43
CA LEU A 117 -5.91 -8.38 -6.30
C LEU A 117 -6.39 -7.79 -7.64
N THR A 118 -5.47 -7.57 -8.57
CA THR A 118 -5.80 -7.03 -9.90
C THR A 118 -6.11 -8.12 -10.93
N GLY A 119 -5.95 -9.39 -10.56
CA GLY A 119 -6.05 -10.52 -11.51
C GLY A 119 -5.00 -10.45 -12.61
N GLY A 120 -3.83 -9.87 -12.32
CA GLY A 120 -2.77 -9.62 -13.29
C GLY A 120 -3.04 -8.46 -14.24
N ASP A 121 -4.21 -7.80 -14.16
CA ASP A 121 -4.56 -6.68 -15.03
C ASP A 121 -3.89 -5.37 -14.55
N SER A 122 -2.80 -5.01 -15.20
CA SER A 122 -2.06 -3.77 -14.92
C SER A 122 -2.92 -2.50 -15.06
N LYS A 123 -4.03 -2.56 -15.80
CA LYS A 123 -4.96 -1.43 -15.96
C LYS A 123 -5.71 -1.09 -14.67
N LYS A 124 -5.89 -2.08 -13.79
CA LYS A 124 -6.55 -1.88 -12.48
C LYS A 124 -5.63 -1.31 -11.41
N ILE A 125 -4.31 -1.36 -11.63
CA ILE A 125 -3.34 -0.78 -10.70
C ILE A 125 -3.42 0.74 -10.78
N GLN A 126 -3.56 1.41 -9.65
CA GLN A 126 -3.56 2.88 -9.61
C GLN A 126 -2.15 3.40 -9.91
N PRO A 127 -1.98 4.24 -10.93
CA PRO A 127 -0.67 4.77 -11.28
C PRO A 127 -0.22 5.82 -10.26
N ALA A 128 1.08 5.87 -9.98
CA ALA A 128 1.69 6.96 -9.25
C ALA A 128 2.12 8.07 -10.23
N HIS A 129 2.09 9.33 -9.77
CA HIS A 129 2.68 10.43 -10.52
C HIS A 129 4.20 10.37 -10.41
N GLN A 130 4.88 10.52 -11.55
CA GLN A 130 6.34 10.58 -11.61
C GLN A 130 6.77 11.87 -12.31
N ILE A 131 7.61 12.65 -11.65
CA ILE A 131 8.26 13.81 -12.23
C ILE A 131 9.64 13.36 -12.74
N ILE A 132 9.93 13.66 -14.00
CA ILE A 132 11.20 13.31 -14.63
C ILE A 132 11.88 14.61 -15.04
N LEU A 133 13.09 14.87 -14.51
CA LEU A 133 13.92 15.99 -14.88
C LEU A 133 15.01 15.52 -15.85
N VAL A 134 15.16 16.27 -16.94
CA VAL A 134 16.13 15.97 -17.99
C VAL A 134 17.39 16.77 -17.77
N GLN A 135 18.53 16.11 -17.73
CA GLN A 135 19.82 16.73 -17.48
C GLN A 135 20.56 17.17 -18.76
N ASN A 136 20.30 16.50 -19.89
CA ASN A 136 21.01 16.73 -21.16
C ASN A 136 20.17 16.30 -22.37
N GLN A 137 20.69 16.54 -23.59
CA GLN A 137 19.98 16.22 -24.84
C GLN A 137 19.70 14.72 -25.03
N VAL A 138 20.55 13.85 -24.53
CA VAL A 138 20.31 12.39 -24.56
C VAL A 138 19.13 12.04 -23.69
N GLY A 139 19.10 12.59 -22.47
CA GLY A 139 17.96 12.44 -21.57
C GLY A 139 16.66 12.98 -22.16
N LEU A 140 16.70 14.11 -22.87
CA LEU A 140 15.53 14.67 -23.55
C LEU A 140 14.99 13.71 -24.63
N LYS A 141 15.87 13.13 -25.44
CA LYS A 141 15.48 12.13 -26.44
C LYS A 141 14.87 10.90 -25.80
N ASN A 142 15.42 10.44 -24.70
CA ASN A 142 14.88 9.31 -23.96
C ASN A 142 13.51 9.63 -23.33
N LEU A 143 13.34 10.83 -22.79
CA LEU A 143 12.04 11.29 -22.27
C LEU A 143 10.96 11.26 -23.36
N TYR A 144 11.25 11.76 -24.56
CA TYR A 144 10.31 11.69 -25.67
C TYR A 144 9.94 10.25 -26.04
N ARG A 145 10.91 9.32 -26.03
CA ARG A 145 10.64 7.90 -26.24
C ARG A 145 9.73 7.31 -25.18
N LEU A 146 9.97 7.64 -23.90
CA LEU A 146 9.11 7.20 -22.80
C LEU A 146 7.69 7.73 -22.94
N ILE A 147 7.54 9.02 -23.27
CA ILE A 147 6.23 9.64 -23.48
C ILE A 147 5.50 8.96 -24.66
N SER A 148 6.21 8.70 -25.76
CA SER A 148 5.64 7.99 -26.91
C SER A 148 5.17 6.59 -26.52
N LYS A 149 5.98 5.81 -25.81
CA LYS A 149 5.60 4.50 -25.30
C LYS A 149 4.39 4.57 -24.35
N ALA A 150 4.38 5.53 -23.45
CA ALA A 150 3.27 5.72 -22.51
C ALA A 150 1.92 5.97 -23.23
N HIS A 151 1.96 6.65 -24.37
CA HIS A 151 0.76 6.94 -25.18
C HIS A 151 0.40 5.82 -26.16
N LEU A 152 1.38 5.19 -26.77
CA LEU A 152 1.14 4.22 -27.84
C LEU A 152 0.96 2.78 -27.33
N GLU A 153 1.72 2.40 -26.28
CA GLU A 153 1.76 1.02 -25.81
C GLU A 153 1.01 0.82 -24.48
N TYR A 154 1.10 1.81 -23.57
CA TYR A 154 0.64 1.67 -22.17
C TYR A 154 -0.53 2.60 -21.80
N PHE A 155 -1.19 3.22 -22.78
CA PHE A 155 -2.29 4.13 -22.50
C PHE A 155 -3.52 3.40 -21.95
N TYR A 156 -3.97 3.84 -20.79
CA TYR A 156 -5.29 3.47 -20.25
C TYR A 156 -5.83 4.63 -19.41
N ARG A 157 -6.85 5.32 -19.93
CA ARG A 157 -7.42 6.58 -19.38
C ARG A 157 -6.41 7.73 -19.32
N ASN A 158 -5.19 7.44 -18.91
CA ASN A 158 -4.05 8.36 -18.89
C ASN A 158 -2.80 7.63 -19.43
N PRO A 159 -1.80 8.37 -19.92
CA PRO A 159 -0.50 7.78 -20.27
C PRO A 159 0.12 7.14 -19.03
N ARG A 160 0.61 5.92 -19.16
CA ARG A 160 1.25 5.14 -18.10
C ARG A 160 2.55 4.59 -18.60
N ILE A 161 3.44 4.24 -17.68
CA ILE A 161 4.63 3.52 -18.02
C ILE A 161 4.99 2.54 -16.90
N PRO A 162 5.30 1.28 -17.20
CA PRO A 162 5.78 0.34 -16.20
C PRO A 162 7.10 0.81 -15.61
N LYS A 163 7.31 0.58 -14.31
CA LYS A 163 8.58 0.95 -13.64
C LYS A 163 9.80 0.30 -14.31
N THR A 164 9.64 -0.88 -14.85
CA THR A 164 10.68 -1.61 -15.58
C THR A 164 11.17 -0.89 -16.84
N GLU A 165 10.33 -0.08 -17.47
CA GLU A 165 10.71 0.73 -18.63
C GLU A 165 11.47 2.00 -18.24
N LEU A 166 11.35 2.45 -16.99
CA LEU A 166 12.10 3.62 -16.47
C LEU A 166 13.55 3.27 -16.07
N ILE A 167 13.82 1.98 -15.84
CA ILE A 167 15.11 1.50 -15.30
C ILE A 167 16.03 1.01 -16.45
N ARG A 168 15.49 0.83 -17.66
CA ARG A 168 16.22 0.50 -18.88
C ARG A 168 16.85 1.73 -19.50
#